data_5a03141601182e90216dcf58415700ff
#
_entry.id   5a03141601182e90216dcf58415700ff
#
_cell.length_a   1.000
_cell.length_b   1.000
_cell.length_c   1.000
_cell.angle_alpha   90.00
_cell.angle_beta   90.00
_cell.angle_gamma   90.00
#
_symmetry.space_group_name_H-M   'P 1'
#
loop_
_entity.id
_entity.type
_entity.pdbx_description
1 polymer ?
#
loop_
_entity_poly.entity_id
_entity_poly.type
_entity_poly.pdbx_seq_one_letter_code
_entity_poly.pdbx_strand_id
1 'polypeptide(L)'
;MRINNTAAFALAGVIALTLAGCGETLPPPTPSEQPEATGAPQPAVEHGFTFAELRQYEFVFASGAGSWGTVLYVRPDGSFSGTFSDTTWEEYGGSTRAVLLCSEFTGQFTEPVRVNDYTYSVRIARIDYERAVGEEAFADGFHYYYTEPRGLEDTEELLIYLPGAPLGELPQEFRGWVDHGDQGEALLSYALNNEAHQQGFFSRNLVREIIYSLISARDESGELEQQLQDATLSQEERETKAEELYQVWDNELNEVWDALNRLLSPEDMEALTAEELEWIAWKEEQIARTGEEAGGGSLAIMLQAQRAAELTRERVYVLLEYLA
;
A
#
# COMPACT_ATOMS: atom_id res chain seq x y z
N MET A 1 -4.03 9.00 11.98
CA MET A 1 -4.89 10.19 12.02
C MET A 1 -6.07 9.85 11.14
N ARG A 2 -7.25 9.67 11.69
CA ARG A 2 -8.45 9.43 10.87
C ARG A 2 -8.82 10.73 10.21
N ILE A 3 -8.80 10.76 8.87
CA ILE A 3 -9.16 11.93 8.10
C ILE A 3 -10.62 11.79 7.71
N ASN A 4 -11.41 12.77 8.10
CA ASN A 4 -12.78 12.91 7.66
C ASN A 4 -12.84 14.06 6.67
N ASN A 5 -13.10 13.85 5.51
CA ASN A 5 -13.42 14.30 4.17
C ASN A 5 -13.60 15.70 3.65
N THR A 6 -13.52 16.02 2.39
CA THR A 6 -14.43 16.40 1.32
C THR A 6 -13.90 17.19 0.17
N ALA A 7 -14.25 16.98 -0.97
CA ALA A 7 -14.78 17.58 -2.18
C ALA A 7 -13.97 17.29 -3.43
N ALA A 8 -14.47 16.95 -4.35
CA ALA A 8 -15.46 17.01 -5.40
C ALA A 8 -14.94 17.58 -6.70
N PHE A 9 -15.35 16.93 -7.72
CA PHE A 9 -15.70 17.15 -9.12
C PHE A 9 -14.57 17.03 -10.14
N ALA A 10 -14.78 16.49 -11.28
CA ALA A 10 -15.68 15.66 -12.07
C ALA A 10 -15.02 15.47 -13.43
N LEU A 11 -15.02 14.30 -13.99
CA LEU A 11 -15.21 14.17 -15.44
C LEU A 11 -15.65 12.74 -15.79
N ALA A 12 -16.87 12.63 -16.29
CA ALA A 12 -17.40 11.40 -16.83
C ALA A 12 -16.83 11.16 -18.24
N GLY A 13 -16.12 10.05 -18.42
CA GLY A 13 -15.76 9.52 -19.71
C GLY A 13 -16.62 8.30 -20.03
N VAL A 14 -17.67 8.50 -20.83
CA VAL A 14 -18.53 7.44 -21.34
C VAL A 14 -17.78 6.64 -22.41
N ILE A 15 -17.51 5.37 -22.15
CA ILE A 15 -17.14 4.42 -23.20
C ILE A 15 -18.39 3.68 -23.61
N ALA A 16 -18.95 4.09 -24.77
CA ALA A 16 -20.03 3.39 -25.44
C ALA A 16 -19.43 2.25 -26.28
N LEU A 17 -19.68 1.00 -25.91
CA LEU A 17 -19.51 -0.13 -26.81
C LEU A 17 -20.74 -0.25 -27.72
N THR A 18 -20.59 0.07 -28.98
CA THR A 18 -21.57 -0.29 -30.03
C THR A 18 -21.12 -1.58 -30.71
N LEU A 19 -21.85 -2.66 -30.47
CA LEU A 19 -21.84 -3.84 -31.30
C LEU A 19 -22.81 -3.62 -32.48
N ALA A 20 -22.27 -3.55 -33.68
CA ALA A 20 -23.07 -3.71 -34.89
C ALA A 20 -22.33 -4.67 -35.83
N GLY A 21 -22.89 -5.86 -36.02
CA GLY A 21 -22.46 -6.78 -37.03
C GLY A 21 -23.17 -6.51 -38.33
N CYS A 22 -22.45 -6.65 -39.44
CA CYS A 22 -22.99 -7.07 -40.76
C CYS A 22 -21.82 -7.63 -41.56
N GLY A 23 -22.02 -8.84 -42.07
CA GLY A 23 -21.03 -9.52 -42.88
C GLY A 23 -21.06 -9.07 -44.33
N GLU A 24 -19.88 -8.97 -44.92
CA GLU A 24 -19.68 -9.03 -46.36
C GLU A 24 -18.40 -9.84 -46.64
N THR A 25 -18.56 -10.82 -47.52
CA THR A 25 -17.48 -11.72 -47.96
C THR A 25 -16.64 -11.00 -49.02
N LEU A 26 -15.36 -10.83 -48.74
CA LEU A 26 -14.36 -10.36 -49.68
C LEU A 26 -13.61 -11.56 -50.32
N PRO A 27 -13.19 -11.48 -51.60
CA PRO A 27 -12.47 -12.53 -52.30
C PRO A 27 -11.03 -12.68 -51.79
N PRO A 28 -10.36 -13.83 -52.02
CA PRO A 28 -9.03 -14.11 -51.48
C PRO A 28 -7.98 -13.21 -52.10
N PRO A 29 -7.00 -12.72 -51.29
CA PRO A 29 -5.93 -11.90 -51.80
C PRO A 29 -4.90 -12.76 -52.57
N THR A 30 -4.40 -12.23 -53.67
CA THR A 30 -3.28 -12.72 -54.46
C THR A 30 -1.99 -12.66 -53.63
N PRO A 31 -1.05 -13.61 -53.77
CA PRO A 31 0.21 -13.59 -53.06
C PRO A 31 1.07 -12.39 -53.49
N SER A 32 1.26 -11.42 -52.61
CA SER A 32 2.20 -10.34 -52.81
C SER A 32 3.57 -10.75 -52.22
N GLU A 33 4.60 -10.55 -52.98
CA GLU A 33 5.99 -10.85 -52.62
C GLU A 33 6.35 -10.13 -51.32
N GLN A 34 6.90 -10.90 -50.39
CA GLN A 34 7.37 -10.47 -49.06
C GLN A 34 8.75 -9.80 -49.27
N PRO A 35 8.93 -8.53 -48.83
CA PRO A 35 10.27 -7.96 -48.77
C PRO A 35 11.06 -8.69 -47.69
N GLU A 36 12.23 -9.25 -48.03
CA GLU A 36 13.19 -9.74 -47.07
C GLU A 36 13.60 -8.62 -46.11
N ALA A 37 13.14 -8.71 -44.88
CA ALA A 37 13.56 -7.86 -43.78
C ALA A 37 14.95 -8.35 -43.28
N THR A 38 16.00 -7.89 -43.94
CA THR A 38 17.36 -7.94 -43.41
C THR A 38 17.53 -6.80 -42.40
N GLY A 39 16.91 -6.96 -41.23
CA GLY A 39 17.20 -6.19 -40.04
C GLY A 39 17.78 -7.15 -39.00
N ALA A 40 19.09 -7.01 -38.70
CA ALA A 40 19.64 -7.64 -37.52
C ALA A 40 18.80 -7.21 -36.30
N PRO A 41 18.51 -8.11 -35.36
CA PRO A 41 17.79 -7.70 -34.15
C PRO A 41 18.63 -6.61 -33.46
N GLN A 42 18.03 -5.43 -33.29
CA GLN A 42 18.61 -4.43 -32.40
C GLN A 42 18.72 -5.10 -31.02
N PRO A 43 19.89 -4.98 -30.36
CA PRO A 43 19.99 -5.46 -29.00
C PRO A 43 18.90 -4.77 -28.19
N ALA A 44 18.10 -5.56 -27.50
CA ALA A 44 17.18 -5.04 -26.49
C ALA A 44 18.04 -4.16 -25.56
N VAL A 45 17.66 -2.90 -25.38
CA VAL A 45 18.27 -2.05 -24.37
C VAL A 45 17.95 -2.77 -23.05
N GLU A 46 18.92 -3.40 -22.44
CA GLU A 46 18.80 -3.92 -21.08
C GLU A 46 18.61 -2.69 -20.19
N HIS A 47 17.37 -2.37 -19.87
CA HIS A 47 17.09 -1.41 -18.81
C HIS A 47 17.55 -2.09 -17.52
N GLY A 48 18.66 -1.61 -16.96
CA GLY A 48 19.13 -2.04 -15.66
C GLY A 48 18.07 -1.69 -14.60
N PHE A 49 18.03 -2.45 -13.51
CA PHE A 49 17.18 -2.18 -12.36
C PHE A 49 17.36 -0.74 -11.86
N THR A 50 16.24 -0.11 -11.48
CA THR A 50 16.18 1.22 -10.88
C THR A 50 15.27 1.21 -9.65
N PHE A 51 15.45 2.16 -8.74
CA PHE A 51 14.57 2.29 -7.57
C PHE A 51 13.09 2.53 -7.92
N ALA A 52 12.78 3.03 -9.12
CA ALA A 52 11.41 3.20 -9.56
C ALA A 52 10.60 1.88 -9.54
N GLU A 53 11.28 0.75 -9.69
CA GLU A 53 10.65 -0.57 -9.61
C GLU A 53 10.24 -0.96 -8.19
N LEU A 54 10.84 -0.33 -7.16
CA LEU A 54 10.53 -0.58 -5.74
C LEU A 54 9.40 0.29 -5.20
N ARG A 55 8.95 1.32 -5.93
CA ARG A 55 8.03 2.34 -5.43
C ARG A 55 6.73 1.80 -4.84
N GLN A 56 6.28 0.60 -5.28
CA GLN A 56 5.04 -0.02 -4.83
C GLN A 56 5.25 -1.08 -3.75
N TYR A 57 6.49 -1.20 -3.24
CA TYR A 57 6.83 -2.24 -2.29
C TYR A 57 7.15 -1.70 -0.92
N GLU A 58 6.60 -2.37 0.08
CA GLU A 58 7.00 -2.27 1.48
C GLU A 58 7.99 -3.39 1.78
N PHE A 59 9.14 -3.07 2.33
CA PHE A 59 10.13 -4.04 2.80
C PHE A 59 10.00 -4.25 4.29
N VAL A 60 9.90 -5.49 4.73
CA VAL A 60 9.66 -5.84 6.12
C VAL A 60 10.71 -6.82 6.61
N PHE A 61 11.36 -6.49 7.72
CA PHE A 61 12.19 -7.38 8.50
C PHE A 61 11.59 -7.52 9.88
N ALA A 62 10.99 -8.67 10.20
CA ALA A 62 10.22 -8.84 11.42
C ALA A 62 10.32 -10.26 11.97
N SER A 63 10.06 -10.42 13.27
CA SER A 63 9.78 -11.74 13.83
C SER A 63 8.43 -12.24 13.33
N GLY A 64 8.35 -13.50 12.91
CA GLY A 64 7.10 -14.12 12.47
C GLY A 64 5.97 -14.10 13.51
N ALA A 65 6.27 -13.79 14.78
CA ALA A 65 5.31 -13.66 15.87
C ALA A 65 4.81 -12.21 16.09
N GLY A 66 5.26 -11.25 15.28
CA GLY A 66 4.81 -9.85 15.35
C GLY A 66 5.30 -9.06 16.57
N SER A 67 6.34 -9.55 17.29
CA SER A 67 6.84 -8.87 18.50
C SER A 67 7.76 -7.69 18.18
N TRP A 68 8.43 -7.70 17.03
CA TRP A 68 9.26 -6.61 16.54
C TRP A 68 9.27 -6.58 15.01
N GLY A 69 9.53 -5.41 14.45
CA GLY A 69 9.67 -5.26 13.01
C GLY A 69 10.26 -3.92 12.60
N THR A 70 11.03 -3.97 11.51
CA THR A 70 11.46 -2.82 10.72
C THR A 70 10.69 -2.82 9.41
N VAL A 71 10.12 -1.68 9.08
CA VAL A 71 9.43 -1.43 7.81
C VAL A 71 10.19 -0.35 7.07
N LEU A 72 10.40 -0.56 5.77
CA LEU A 72 11.19 0.32 4.90
C LEU A 72 10.47 0.54 3.57
N TYR A 73 10.43 1.78 3.10
CA TYR A 73 9.91 2.20 1.80
C TYR A 73 11.02 2.88 1.00
N VAL A 74 11.18 2.49 -0.28
CA VAL A 74 12.20 3.07 -1.17
C VAL A 74 11.52 3.83 -2.30
N ARG A 75 11.89 5.11 -2.47
CA ARG A 75 11.36 5.98 -3.52
C ARG A 75 12.21 5.89 -4.80
N PRO A 76 11.66 6.35 -5.95
CA PRO A 76 12.34 6.28 -7.24
C PRO A 76 13.69 7.01 -7.31
N ASP A 77 13.92 8.00 -6.46
CA ASP A 77 15.18 8.74 -6.34
C ASP A 77 16.20 8.06 -5.40
N GLY A 78 15.88 6.88 -4.87
CA GLY A 78 16.70 6.15 -3.93
C GLY A 78 16.63 6.67 -2.49
N SER A 79 15.84 7.71 -2.22
CA SER A 79 15.51 8.07 -0.85
C SER A 79 14.66 6.98 -0.20
N PHE A 80 14.79 6.81 1.10
CA PHE A 80 13.99 5.85 1.85
C PHE A 80 13.47 6.44 3.15
N SER A 81 12.41 5.84 3.66
CA SER A 81 11.87 6.11 4.98
C SER A 81 11.43 4.81 5.64
N GLY A 82 11.39 4.78 6.96
CA GLY A 82 10.93 3.59 7.65
C GLY A 82 10.72 3.80 9.13
N THR A 83 10.22 2.74 9.76
CA THR A 83 9.97 2.67 11.20
C THR A 83 10.50 1.35 11.74
N PHE A 84 10.91 1.37 12.99
CA PHE A 84 11.22 0.16 13.76
C PHE A 84 10.48 0.19 15.07
N SER A 85 9.99 -0.96 15.51
CA SER A 85 9.41 -1.15 16.83
C SER A 85 9.73 -2.52 17.39
N ASP A 86 10.00 -2.58 18.71
CA ASP A 86 10.14 -3.79 19.50
C ASP A 86 9.63 -3.52 20.90
N THR A 87 9.30 -4.56 21.66
CA THR A 87 8.91 -4.44 23.06
C THR A 87 9.79 -5.31 23.92
N THR A 88 10.45 -4.71 24.91
CA THR A 88 11.18 -5.39 25.96
C THR A 88 10.62 -5.04 27.33
N TRP A 89 11.17 -5.61 28.39
CA TRP A 89 10.67 -5.44 29.74
C TRP A 89 11.79 -5.06 30.69
N GLU A 90 11.53 -4.09 31.56
CA GLU A 90 12.45 -3.69 32.63
C GLU A 90 11.81 -3.85 34.01
N GLU A 91 12.62 -4.05 35.03
CA GLU A 91 12.16 -4.00 36.42
C GLU A 91 12.13 -2.55 36.92
N TYR A 92 10.97 -2.12 37.40
CA TYR A 92 10.76 -0.78 37.95
C TYR A 92 9.93 -0.82 39.23
N GLY A 93 10.52 -0.40 40.33
CA GLY A 93 9.83 -0.30 41.63
C GLY A 93 9.26 -1.62 42.16
N GLY A 94 9.85 -2.77 41.81
CA GLY A 94 9.38 -4.11 42.18
C GLY A 94 8.25 -4.66 41.28
N SER A 95 7.99 -4.00 40.17
CA SER A 95 7.05 -4.43 39.11
C SER A 95 7.77 -4.44 37.75
N THR A 96 7.21 -5.15 36.78
CA THR A 96 7.73 -5.15 35.41
C THR A 96 7.01 -4.07 34.60
N ARG A 97 7.77 -3.29 33.83
CA ARG A 97 7.25 -2.29 32.91
C ARG A 97 7.69 -2.59 31.47
N ALA A 98 6.80 -2.37 30.49
CA ALA A 98 7.14 -2.46 29.09
C ALA A 98 8.03 -1.26 28.68
N VAL A 99 9.07 -1.55 27.91
CA VAL A 99 9.92 -0.57 27.23
C VAL A 99 9.72 -0.77 25.73
N LEU A 100 9.32 0.29 25.04
CA LEU A 100 9.15 0.31 23.59
C LEU A 100 10.47 0.79 22.96
N LEU A 101 11.16 -0.13 22.31
CA LEU A 101 12.29 0.20 21.45
C LEU A 101 11.73 0.66 20.11
N CYS A 102 12.10 1.84 19.64
CA CYS A 102 11.55 2.38 18.41
C CYS A 102 12.53 3.31 17.69
N SER A 103 12.30 3.50 16.40
CA SER A 103 12.84 4.60 15.62
C SER A 103 11.95 4.93 14.43
N GLU A 104 11.93 6.19 14.05
CA GLU A 104 11.47 6.69 12.77
C GLU A 104 12.69 7.28 12.07
N PHE A 105 12.88 6.92 10.81
CA PHE A 105 14.08 7.28 10.08
C PHE A 105 13.81 7.57 8.61
N THR A 106 14.68 8.39 8.04
CA THR A 106 14.77 8.64 6.61
C THR A 106 16.21 8.48 6.17
N GLY A 107 16.44 8.29 4.87
CA GLY A 107 17.81 8.18 4.38
C GLY A 107 17.90 8.21 2.86
N GLN A 108 19.10 7.89 2.37
CA GLN A 108 19.43 7.88 0.96
C GLN A 108 20.32 6.69 0.66
N PHE A 109 19.96 5.89 -0.35
CA PHE A 109 20.83 4.90 -0.95
C PHE A 109 21.71 5.53 -2.03
N THR A 110 22.88 4.94 -2.28
CA THR A 110 23.66 5.19 -3.49
C THR A 110 22.96 4.57 -4.69
N GLU A 111 23.37 4.97 -5.91
CA GLU A 111 22.92 4.32 -7.14
C GLU A 111 23.16 2.80 -7.08
N PRO A 112 22.19 1.97 -7.57
CA PRO A 112 22.33 0.52 -7.59
C PRO A 112 23.47 0.07 -8.51
N VAL A 113 24.33 -0.80 -8.02
CA VAL A 113 25.42 -1.41 -8.78
C VAL A 113 25.08 -2.88 -9.05
N ARG A 114 25.03 -3.28 -10.33
CA ARG A 114 24.74 -4.66 -10.72
C ARG A 114 25.84 -5.60 -10.24
N VAL A 115 25.46 -6.63 -9.52
CA VAL A 115 26.34 -7.72 -9.05
C VAL A 115 26.24 -8.94 -9.99
N ASN A 116 25.01 -9.34 -10.33
CA ASN A 116 24.71 -10.40 -11.29
C ASN A 116 23.33 -10.16 -11.94
N ASP A 117 22.75 -11.17 -12.59
CA ASP A 117 21.48 -11.03 -13.32
C ASP A 117 20.27 -10.75 -12.40
N TYR A 118 20.35 -11.12 -11.13
CA TYR A 118 19.25 -10.98 -10.15
C TYR A 118 19.62 -10.16 -8.93
N THR A 119 20.84 -9.61 -8.86
CA THR A 119 21.35 -8.96 -7.64
C THR A 119 21.96 -7.61 -7.95
N TYR A 120 21.57 -6.61 -7.17
CA TYR A 120 22.17 -5.29 -7.13
C TYR A 120 22.65 -4.97 -5.73
N SER A 121 23.75 -4.23 -5.64
CA SER A 121 24.28 -3.69 -4.39
C SER A 121 23.94 -2.21 -4.28
N VAL A 122 23.56 -1.77 -3.09
CA VAL A 122 23.39 -0.37 -2.70
C VAL A 122 24.06 -0.12 -1.36
N ARG A 123 24.50 1.13 -1.13
CA ARG A 123 25.03 1.55 0.17
C ARG A 123 24.12 2.58 0.80
N ILE A 124 24.08 2.61 2.11
CA ILE A 124 23.44 3.68 2.87
C ILE A 124 24.37 4.89 2.82
N ALA A 125 24.02 5.88 1.99
CA ALA A 125 24.78 7.12 1.90
C ALA A 125 24.53 8.05 3.10
N ARG A 126 23.32 8.00 3.66
CA ARG A 126 22.87 8.74 4.83
C ARG A 126 21.66 8.06 5.46
N ILE A 127 21.58 8.10 6.79
CA ILE A 127 20.37 7.82 7.57
C ILE A 127 20.22 8.90 8.63
N ASP A 128 19.02 9.44 8.75
CA ASP A 128 18.64 10.47 9.72
C ASP A 128 17.50 9.93 10.58
N TYR A 129 17.63 10.06 11.89
CA TYR A 129 16.63 9.63 12.86
C TYR A 129 15.81 10.82 13.35
N GLU A 130 14.48 10.67 13.47
CA GLU A 130 13.63 11.72 14.03
C GLU A 130 14.01 12.05 15.48
N ARG A 131 14.33 11.01 16.27
CA ARG A 131 14.85 11.13 17.64
C ARG A 131 16.23 10.52 17.71
N ALA A 132 17.12 11.13 18.50
CA ALA A 132 18.48 10.66 18.60
C ALA A 132 18.58 9.24 19.17
N VAL A 133 19.43 8.40 18.58
CA VAL A 133 19.73 7.07 19.11
C VAL A 133 20.26 7.18 20.55
N GLY A 134 19.69 6.42 21.48
CA GLY A 134 19.97 6.47 22.91
C GLY A 134 19.12 7.49 23.68
N GLU A 135 18.25 8.24 23.01
CA GLU A 135 17.28 9.11 23.67
C GLU A 135 16.19 8.28 24.36
N GLU A 136 15.66 8.77 25.47
CA GLU A 136 14.55 8.16 26.20
C GLU A 136 13.41 9.14 26.39
N ALA A 137 12.18 8.64 26.36
CA ALA A 137 10.99 9.42 26.66
C ALA A 137 9.99 8.60 27.49
N PHE A 138 9.16 9.31 28.27
CA PHE A 138 8.08 8.73 29.06
C PHE A 138 6.79 9.42 28.66
N ALA A 139 5.89 8.71 28.02
CA ALA A 139 4.60 9.22 27.57
C ALA A 139 3.54 8.12 27.64
N ASP A 140 2.30 8.48 27.92
CA ASP A 140 1.12 7.59 27.95
C ASP A 140 1.27 6.31 28.78
N GLY A 141 2.16 6.34 29.79
CA GLY A 141 2.44 5.21 30.67
C GLY A 141 3.49 4.22 30.14
N PHE A 142 4.08 4.52 28.98
CA PHE A 142 5.15 3.73 28.38
C PHE A 142 6.52 4.41 28.55
N HIS A 143 7.57 3.59 28.57
CA HIS A 143 8.95 4.02 28.46
C HIS A 143 9.41 3.77 27.02
N TYR A 144 9.74 4.82 26.26
CA TYR A 144 10.30 4.76 24.92
C TYR A 144 11.81 4.87 24.99
N TYR A 145 12.49 3.96 24.28
CA TYR A 145 13.93 4.01 24.07
C TYR A 145 14.22 4.05 22.58
N TYR A 146 14.80 5.13 22.08
CA TYR A 146 15.08 5.33 20.67
C TYR A 146 16.39 4.65 20.29
N THR A 147 16.37 3.78 19.28
CA THR A 147 17.49 2.94 18.88
C THR A 147 17.61 2.87 17.35
N GLU A 148 18.72 2.33 16.85
CA GLU A 148 18.84 1.99 15.44
C GLU A 148 17.85 0.89 15.06
N PRO A 149 17.30 0.91 13.80
CA PRO A 149 16.37 -0.11 13.35
C PRO A 149 17.09 -1.42 13.09
N ARG A 150 16.55 -2.53 13.58
CA ARG A 150 17.06 -3.86 13.25
C ARG A 150 17.06 -4.09 11.74
N GLY A 151 18.13 -4.67 11.24
CA GLY A 151 18.33 -4.91 9.81
C GLY A 151 19.11 -3.83 9.09
N LEU A 152 19.22 -2.62 9.68
CA LEU A 152 20.01 -1.51 9.14
C LEU A 152 21.13 -1.06 10.09
N GLU A 153 21.15 -1.57 11.32
CA GLU A 153 22.22 -1.29 12.29
C GLU A 153 23.58 -1.74 11.76
N ASP A 154 24.60 -0.92 11.98
CA ASP A 154 26.00 -1.17 11.58
C ASP A 154 26.18 -1.63 10.12
N THR A 155 25.29 -1.20 9.21
CA THR A 155 25.25 -1.66 7.84
C THR A 155 25.67 -0.56 6.87
N GLU A 156 26.71 -0.86 6.07
CA GLU A 156 27.13 0.03 4.98
C GLU A 156 26.52 -0.39 3.63
N GLU A 157 26.25 -1.68 3.43
CA GLU A 157 25.85 -2.25 2.14
C GLU A 157 24.70 -3.23 2.28
N LEU A 158 23.73 -3.13 1.39
CA LEU A 158 22.60 -4.04 1.24
C LEU A 158 22.58 -4.61 -0.18
N LEU A 159 22.19 -5.88 -0.31
CA LEU A 159 21.91 -6.49 -1.60
C LEU A 159 20.39 -6.43 -1.87
N ILE A 160 20.03 -6.03 -3.07
CA ILE A 160 18.67 -6.09 -3.59
C ILE A 160 18.58 -7.31 -4.48
N TYR A 161 17.74 -8.28 -4.11
CA TYR A 161 17.42 -9.42 -4.96
C TYR A 161 16.15 -9.14 -5.74
N LEU A 162 16.19 -9.41 -7.06
CA LEU A 162 15.07 -9.24 -7.97
C LEU A 162 14.14 -10.46 -7.96
N PRO A 163 12.86 -10.29 -8.30
CA PRO A 163 11.98 -11.41 -8.60
C PRO A 163 12.60 -12.33 -9.67
N GLY A 164 12.46 -13.64 -9.49
CA GLY A 164 13.08 -14.65 -10.35
C GLY A 164 14.48 -15.10 -9.92
N ALA A 165 15.09 -14.49 -8.90
CA ALA A 165 16.35 -14.96 -8.33
C ALA A 165 16.23 -16.42 -7.87
N PRO A 166 17.11 -17.35 -8.35
CA PRO A 166 17.05 -18.75 -7.95
C PRO A 166 17.32 -18.92 -6.45
N LEU A 167 16.35 -19.42 -5.69
CA LEU A 167 16.49 -19.58 -4.23
C LEU A 167 17.68 -20.44 -3.82
N GLY A 168 18.05 -21.42 -4.66
CA GLY A 168 19.20 -22.27 -4.42
C GLY A 168 20.56 -21.54 -4.44
N GLU A 169 20.62 -20.35 -5.06
CA GLU A 169 21.82 -19.52 -5.16
C GLU A 169 21.90 -18.45 -4.04
N LEU A 170 20.80 -18.25 -3.30
CA LEU A 170 20.75 -17.27 -2.21
C LEU A 170 21.27 -17.86 -0.90
N PRO A 171 21.86 -17.05 0.00
CA PRO A 171 22.34 -17.51 1.32
C PRO A 171 21.25 -18.22 2.12
N GLN A 172 21.61 -19.31 2.79
CA GLN A 172 20.64 -20.14 3.53
C GLN A 172 19.96 -19.36 4.65
N GLU A 173 20.70 -18.55 5.37
CA GLU A 173 20.23 -17.73 6.48
C GLU A 173 19.22 -16.68 5.95
N PHE A 174 19.53 -16.05 4.83
CA PHE A 174 18.64 -15.08 4.18
C PHE A 174 17.30 -15.72 3.77
N ARG A 175 17.34 -16.94 3.21
CA ARG A 175 16.12 -17.66 2.80
C ARG A 175 15.15 -17.86 3.96
N GLY A 176 15.66 -18.08 5.18
CA GLY A 176 14.83 -18.21 6.37
C GLY A 176 14.01 -16.97 6.72
N TRP A 177 14.40 -15.78 6.23
CA TRP A 177 13.68 -14.53 6.45
C TRP A 177 12.63 -14.23 5.38
N VAL A 178 12.86 -14.70 4.14
CA VAL A 178 12.05 -14.32 2.98
C VAL A 178 11.22 -15.47 2.41
N ASP A 179 11.49 -16.72 2.80
CA ASP A 179 10.75 -17.91 2.39
C ASP A 179 9.57 -18.14 3.35
N HIS A 180 8.38 -17.83 2.89
CA HIS A 180 7.13 -18.10 3.60
C HIS A 180 6.43 -19.40 3.14
N GLY A 181 7.18 -20.32 2.51
CA GLY A 181 6.73 -21.66 2.12
C GLY A 181 6.07 -21.76 0.75
N ASP A 182 5.81 -20.66 0.07
CA ASP A 182 5.10 -20.63 -1.22
C ASP A 182 6.02 -20.27 -2.43
N GLN A 183 7.32 -20.13 -2.22
CA GLN A 183 8.23 -19.53 -3.21
C GLN A 183 8.73 -20.46 -4.32
N GLY A 184 8.42 -21.75 -4.28
CA GLY A 184 8.90 -22.66 -5.35
C GLY A 184 10.43 -22.71 -5.46
N GLU A 185 10.98 -22.52 -6.68
CA GLU A 185 12.44 -22.55 -6.94
C GLU A 185 13.07 -21.15 -7.07
N ALA A 186 12.27 -20.08 -7.12
CA ALA A 186 12.72 -18.72 -7.33
C ALA A 186 11.97 -17.73 -6.44
N LEU A 187 12.63 -16.62 -6.14
CA LEU A 187 12.06 -15.51 -5.38
C LEU A 187 10.88 -14.89 -6.15
N LEU A 188 9.74 -14.71 -5.50
CA LEU A 188 8.52 -14.19 -6.13
C LEU A 188 8.43 -12.65 -6.13
N SER A 189 9.16 -11.98 -5.24
CA SER A 189 9.13 -10.54 -5.05
C SER A 189 10.53 -10.00 -4.81
N TYR A 190 10.69 -8.67 -4.73
CA TYR A 190 11.95 -8.08 -4.33
C TYR A 190 12.28 -8.45 -2.88
N ALA A 191 13.58 -8.47 -2.56
CA ALA A 191 14.02 -8.63 -1.19
C ALA A 191 15.33 -7.86 -0.95
N LEU A 192 15.57 -7.44 0.30
CA LEU A 192 16.83 -6.83 0.70
C LEU A 192 17.58 -7.77 1.64
N ASN A 193 18.90 -7.86 1.45
CA ASN A 193 19.77 -8.68 2.29
C ASN A 193 20.87 -7.82 2.92
N ASN A 194 20.93 -7.84 4.23
CA ASN A 194 22.06 -7.38 5.01
C ASN A 194 22.99 -8.59 5.27
N GLU A 195 24.00 -8.77 4.42
CA GLU A 195 24.93 -9.91 4.55
C GLU A 195 25.79 -9.84 5.83
N ALA A 196 26.11 -8.62 6.31
CA ALA A 196 26.93 -8.44 7.48
C ALA A 196 26.30 -9.06 8.75
N HIS A 197 24.97 -9.01 8.83
CA HIS A 197 24.18 -9.51 9.96
C HIS A 197 23.29 -10.71 9.60
N GLN A 198 23.34 -11.20 8.37
CA GLN A 198 22.53 -12.31 7.88
C GLN A 198 21.02 -12.07 8.05
N GLN A 199 20.60 -10.84 7.77
CA GLN A 199 19.24 -10.36 7.96
C GLN A 199 18.60 -10.07 6.61
N GLY A 200 17.32 -10.45 6.46
CA GLY A 200 16.60 -10.31 5.20
C GLY A 200 15.26 -9.61 5.35
N PHE A 201 15.03 -8.61 4.51
CA PHE A 201 13.73 -7.99 4.35
C PHE A 201 12.98 -8.68 3.20
N PHE A 202 11.80 -9.21 3.47
CA PHE A 202 10.87 -9.57 2.40
C PHE A 202 10.08 -8.34 1.95
N SER A 203 9.49 -8.39 0.75
CA SER A 203 8.65 -7.29 0.29
C SER A 203 7.19 -7.69 0.08
N ARG A 204 6.29 -6.74 0.30
CA ARG A 204 4.87 -6.81 -0.04
C ARG A 204 4.56 -5.74 -1.07
N ASN A 205 3.77 -6.08 -2.09
CA ASN A 205 3.31 -5.09 -3.06
C ASN A 205 2.03 -4.44 -2.53
N LEU A 206 2.13 -3.17 -2.12
CA LEU A 206 1.03 -2.42 -1.51
C LEU A 206 -0.16 -2.23 -2.46
N VAL A 207 0.09 -2.01 -3.75
CA VAL A 207 -0.99 -1.87 -4.74
C VAL A 207 -1.77 -3.17 -4.87
N ARG A 208 -1.09 -4.32 -4.84
CA ARG A 208 -1.75 -5.62 -4.85
C ARG A 208 -2.58 -5.86 -3.59
N GLU A 209 -2.08 -5.49 -2.42
CA GLU A 209 -2.83 -5.59 -1.15
C GLU A 209 -4.12 -4.76 -1.22
N ILE A 210 -4.04 -3.51 -1.70
CA ILE A 210 -5.21 -2.64 -1.91
C ILE A 210 -6.21 -3.25 -2.91
N ILE A 211 -5.73 -3.89 -3.99
CA ILE A 211 -6.64 -4.56 -4.94
C ILE A 211 -7.42 -5.69 -4.25
N TYR A 212 -6.76 -6.47 -3.38
CA TYR A 212 -7.44 -7.55 -2.63
C TYR A 212 -8.42 -6.99 -1.60
N SER A 213 -8.06 -5.95 -0.87
CA SER A 213 -8.93 -5.25 0.07
C SER A 213 -10.17 -4.71 -0.65
N LEU A 214 -9.99 -4.03 -1.79
CA LEU A 214 -11.08 -3.50 -2.60
C LEU A 214 -12.04 -4.58 -3.11
N ILE A 215 -11.52 -5.75 -3.53
CA ILE A 215 -12.36 -6.87 -3.95
C ILE A 215 -13.23 -7.33 -2.77
N SER A 216 -12.63 -7.47 -1.58
CA SER A 216 -13.36 -7.86 -0.36
C SER A 216 -14.44 -6.84 0.00
N ALA A 217 -14.10 -5.54 0.00
CA ALA A 217 -15.04 -4.46 0.28
C ALA A 217 -16.21 -4.41 -0.71
N ARG A 218 -15.95 -4.67 -2.00
CA ARG A 218 -17.00 -4.77 -3.03
C ARG A 218 -17.93 -5.96 -2.82
N ASP A 219 -17.40 -7.12 -2.48
CA ASP A 219 -18.21 -8.32 -2.25
C ASP A 219 -19.07 -8.13 -1.00
N GLU A 220 -18.49 -7.67 0.12
CA GLU A 220 -19.21 -7.41 1.36
C GLU A 220 -20.29 -6.31 1.19
N SER A 221 -19.95 -5.20 0.54
CA SER A 221 -20.92 -4.12 0.27
C SER A 221 -22.06 -4.61 -0.62
N GLY A 222 -21.77 -5.45 -1.63
CA GLY A 222 -22.79 -6.05 -2.49
C GLY A 222 -23.78 -6.95 -1.73
N GLU A 223 -23.30 -7.72 -0.76
CA GLU A 223 -24.16 -8.52 0.13
C GLU A 223 -25.04 -7.63 1.02
N LEU A 224 -24.51 -6.58 1.60
CA LEU A 224 -25.25 -5.62 2.42
C LEU A 224 -26.31 -4.87 1.61
N GLU A 225 -25.96 -4.41 0.41
CA GLU A 225 -26.90 -3.76 -0.51
C GLU A 225 -28.06 -4.70 -0.90
N GLN A 226 -27.79 -5.99 -1.13
CA GLN A 226 -28.82 -6.98 -1.38
C GLN A 226 -29.70 -7.22 -0.16
N GLN A 227 -29.14 -7.32 1.04
CA GLN A 227 -29.88 -7.49 2.28
C GLN A 227 -30.80 -6.29 2.55
N LEU A 228 -30.35 -5.07 2.28
CA LEU A 228 -31.16 -3.85 2.41
C LEU A 228 -32.41 -3.83 1.55
N GLN A 229 -32.47 -4.64 0.49
CA GLN A 229 -33.65 -4.78 -0.37
C GLN A 229 -34.72 -5.72 0.22
N ASP A 230 -34.40 -6.45 1.30
CA ASP A 230 -35.37 -7.35 1.93
C ASP A 230 -36.49 -6.55 2.60
N ALA A 231 -37.72 -6.74 2.11
CA ALA A 231 -38.90 -6.06 2.60
C ALA A 231 -39.29 -6.48 4.03
N THR A 232 -38.75 -7.59 4.56
CA THR A 232 -39.08 -8.12 5.88
C THR A 232 -38.25 -7.48 7.01
N LEU A 233 -37.18 -6.77 6.69
CA LEU A 233 -36.36 -6.08 7.70
C LEU A 233 -37.14 -5.01 8.43
N SER A 234 -36.96 -4.95 9.74
CA SER A 234 -37.39 -3.82 10.56
C SER A 234 -36.57 -2.56 10.23
N GLN A 235 -37.07 -1.40 10.67
CA GLN A 235 -36.37 -0.14 10.46
C GLN A 235 -35.00 -0.13 11.16
N GLU A 236 -34.89 -0.65 12.37
CA GLU A 236 -33.66 -0.78 13.14
C GLU A 236 -32.62 -1.66 12.43
N GLU A 237 -33.04 -2.80 11.87
CA GLU A 237 -32.16 -3.68 11.08
C GLU A 237 -31.64 -2.99 9.80
N ARG A 238 -32.48 -2.17 9.16
CA ARG A 238 -32.09 -1.39 7.98
C ARG A 238 -31.07 -0.30 8.33
N GLU A 239 -31.26 0.39 9.47
CA GLU A 239 -30.31 1.41 9.96
C GLU A 239 -28.95 0.77 10.25
N THR A 240 -28.93 -0.38 10.96
CA THR A 240 -27.72 -1.11 11.26
C THR A 240 -26.99 -1.53 9.99
N LYS A 241 -27.70 -2.10 9.01
CA LYS A 241 -27.08 -2.52 7.75
C LYS A 241 -26.59 -1.36 6.88
N ALA A 242 -27.26 -0.24 6.92
CA ALA A 242 -26.80 0.96 6.22
C ALA A 242 -25.51 1.53 6.86
N GLU A 243 -25.41 1.47 8.19
CA GLU A 243 -24.20 1.83 8.91
C GLU A 243 -23.04 0.85 8.63
N GLU A 244 -23.32 -0.48 8.63
CA GLU A 244 -22.33 -1.50 8.26
C GLU A 244 -21.80 -1.24 6.82
N LEU A 245 -22.69 -0.92 5.88
CA LEU A 245 -22.31 -0.58 4.50
C LEU A 245 -21.40 0.65 4.44
N TYR A 246 -21.68 1.68 5.23
CA TYR A 246 -20.80 2.84 5.31
C TYR A 246 -19.43 2.47 5.91
N GLN A 247 -19.40 1.67 6.97
CA GLN A 247 -18.14 1.24 7.61
C GLN A 247 -17.24 0.44 6.66
N VAL A 248 -17.79 -0.41 5.79
CA VAL A 248 -17.03 -1.13 4.77
C VAL A 248 -16.23 -0.15 3.90
N TRP A 249 -16.90 0.89 3.38
CA TRP A 249 -16.24 1.85 2.50
C TRP A 249 -15.36 2.86 3.24
N ASP A 250 -15.69 3.21 4.48
CA ASP A 250 -14.84 4.05 5.34
C ASP A 250 -13.53 3.34 5.72
N ASN A 251 -13.60 2.05 6.00
CA ASN A 251 -12.41 1.24 6.23
C ASN A 251 -11.54 1.15 4.97
N GLU A 252 -12.13 0.87 3.79
CA GLU A 252 -11.40 0.81 2.52
C GLU A 252 -10.79 2.16 2.15
N LEU A 253 -11.46 3.28 2.41
CA LEU A 253 -10.91 4.63 2.24
C LEU A 253 -9.63 4.81 3.07
N ASN A 254 -9.67 4.38 4.34
CA ASN A 254 -8.52 4.49 5.23
C ASN A 254 -7.34 3.59 4.77
N GLU A 255 -7.61 2.37 4.29
CA GLU A 255 -6.58 1.47 3.73
C GLU A 255 -5.89 2.10 2.51
N VAL A 256 -6.68 2.64 1.56
CA VAL A 256 -6.13 3.34 0.39
C VAL A 256 -5.34 4.58 0.81
N TRP A 257 -5.87 5.37 1.76
CA TRP A 257 -5.18 6.55 2.28
C TRP A 257 -3.84 6.22 2.94
N ASP A 258 -3.80 5.16 3.74
CA ASP A 258 -2.57 4.70 4.38
C ASP A 258 -1.53 4.23 3.36
N ALA A 259 -1.95 3.58 2.27
CA ALA A 259 -1.05 3.23 1.17
C ALA A 259 -0.51 4.47 0.45
N LEU A 260 -1.36 5.46 0.16
CA LEU A 260 -0.95 6.72 -0.48
C LEU A 260 0.06 7.49 0.37
N ASN A 261 -0.12 7.55 1.70
CA ASN A 261 0.85 8.15 2.62
C ASN A 261 2.25 7.51 2.54
N ARG A 262 2.32 6.23 2.17
CA ARG A 262 3.58 5.48 2.05
C ARG A 262 4.21 5.63 0.67
N LEU A 263 3.39 5.78 -0.36
CA LEU A 263 3.81 5.73 -1.77
C LEU A 263 4.07 7.10 -2.39
N LEU A 264 3.34 8.13 -1.97
CA LEU A 264 3.47 9.48 -2.51
C LEU A 264 4.61 10.26 -1.86
N SER A 265 5.08 11.28 -2.57
CA SER A 265 6.01 12.25 -2.00
C SER A 265 5.33 13.09 -0.91
N PRO A 266 6.07 13.68 0.04
CA PRO A 266 5.48 14.58 1.03
C PRO A 266 4.74 15.77 0.41
N GLU A 267 5.22 16.29 -0.73
CA GLU A 267 4.60 17.41 -1.46
C GLU A 267 3.24 16.99 -2.08
N ASP A 268 3.20 15.81 -2.73
CA ASP A 268 1.97 15.26 -3.31
C ASP A 268 0.95 14.92 -2.22
N MET A 269 1.40 14.39 -1.06
CA MET A 269 0.54 14.10 0.09
C MET A 269 -0.02 15.36 0.74
N GLU A 270 0.75 16.45 0.82
CA GLU A 270 0.26 17.74 1.32
C GLU A 270 -0.87 18.28 0.42
N ALA A 271 -0.67 18.22 -0.90
CA ALA A 271 -1.68 18.63 -1.88
C ALA A 271 -2.94 17.77 -1.78
N LEU A 272 -2.78 16.44 -1.73
CA LEU A 272 -3.89 15.49 -1.61
C LEU A 272 -4.63 15.64 -0.27
N THR A 273 -3.91 15.92 0.81
CA THR A 273 -4.52 16.17 2.14
C THR A 273 -5.39 17.43 2.12
N ALA A 274 -4.96 18.48 1.44
CA ALA A 274 -5.77 19.70 1.29
C ALA A 274 -7.05 19.41 0.50
N GLU A 275 -6.97 18.67 -0.60
CA GLU A 275 -8.12 18.21 -1.37
C GLU A 275 -9.05 17.33 -0.53
N GLU A 276 -8.50 16.41 0.24
CA GLU A 276 -9.27 15.51 1.09
C GLU A 276 -10.03 16.27 2.18
N LEU A 277 -9.47 17.27 2.80
CA LEU A 277 -10.15 18.13 3.77
C LEU A 277 -11.30 18.92 3.15
N GLU A 278 -11.16 19.39 1.94
CA GLU A 278 -12.25 20.00 1.21
C GLU A 278 -13.34 18.98 0.83
N TRP A 279 -13.10 17.78 0.36
CA TRP A 279 -14.07 16.71 0.11
C TRP A 279 -14.80 16.27 1.42
N ILE A 280 -14.24 16.31 2.65
CA ILE A 280 -14.91 16.06 3.94
C ILE A 280 -16.06 17.08 4.21
N ALA A 281 -15.80 18.38 4.18
CA ALA A 281 -16.85 19.37 4.45
C ALA A 281 -18.02 19.26 3.44
N TRP A 282 -17.75 18.91 2.18
CA TRP A 282 -18.80 18.66 1.17
C TRP A 282 -19.59 17.38 1.45
N LYS A 283 -18.94 16.21 1.73
CA LYS A 283 -19.64 14.97 2.09
C LYS A 283 -20.55 15.19 3.30
N GLU A 284 -20.05 15.83 4.34
CA GLU A 284 -20.85 16.15 5.53
C GLU A 284 -22.07 17.00 5.19
N GLU A 285 -21.92 18.01 4.30
CA GLU A 285 -23.03 18.81 3.81
C GLU A 285 -24.05 17.97 3.02
N GLN A 286 -23.59 17.07 2.13
CA GLN A 286 -24.49 16.19 1.36
C GLN A 286 -25.24 15.22 2.27
N ILE A 287 -24.58 14.65 3.27
CA ILE A 287 -25.19 13.75 4.26
C ILE A 287 -26.25 14.52 5.07
N ALA A 288 -25.92 15.72 5.56
CA ALA A 288 -26.86 16.56 6.31
C ALA A 288 -28.10 16.90 5.48
N ARG A 289 -27.91 17.30 4.21
CA ARG A 289 -29.01 17.58 3.28
C ARG A 289 -29.92 16.37 3.08
N THR A 290 -29.37 15.17 2.91
CA THR A 290 -30.14 13.93 2.80
C THR A 290 -31.04 13.72 4.03
N GLY A 291 -30.55 14.00 5.22
CA GLY A 291 -31.34 13.92 6.46
C GLY A 291 -32.45 14.96 6.53
N GLU A 292 -32.21 16.19 6.08
CA GLU A 292 -33.21 17.25 6.01
C GLU A 292 -34.34 16.93 5.01
N GLU A 293 -33.98 16.49 3.81
CA GLU A 293 -34.94 16.09 2.76
C GLU A 293 -35.81 14.90 3.18
N ALA A 294 -35.27 13.99 3.99
CA ALA A 294 -36.02 12.86 4.57
C ALA A 294 -36.97 13.25 5.71
N GLY A 295 -36.90 14.49 6.22
CA GLY A 295 -37.75 15.00 7.29
C GLY A 295 -37.38 14.54 8.70
N GLY A 296 -36.19 14.00 8.89
CA GLY A 296 -35.69 13.49 10.17
C GLY A 296 -36.22 12.11 10.57
N GLY A 297 -35.84 11.69 11.79
CA GLY A 297 -36.21 10.35 12.33
C GLY A 297 -35.37 9.22 11.79
N SER A 298 -35.76 7.98 12.08
CA SER A 298 -35.02 6.75 11.75
C SER A 298 -34.78 6.58 10.25
N LEU A 299 -35.73 6.96 9.39
CA LEU A 299 -35.53 6.92 7.94
C LEU A 299 -34.39 7.84 7.49
N ALA A 300 -34.31 9.03 8.06
CA ALA A 300 -33.24 9.96 7.76
C ALA A 300 -31.86 9.39 8.13
N ILE A 301 -31.73 8.74 9.29
CA ILE A 301 -30.49 8.10 9.75
C ILE A 301 -30.03 7.05 8.73
N MET A 302 -30.93 6.16 8.34
CA MET A 302 -30.61 5.14 7.33
C MET A 302 -30.16 5.74 5.99
N LEU A 303 -30.91 6.73 5.47
CA LEU A 303 -30.59 7.37 4.20
C LEU A 303 -29.28 8.16 4.24
N GLN A 304 -28.96 8.78 5.38
CA GLN A 304 -27.68 9.44 5.60
C GLN A 304 -26.51 8.45 5.57
N ALA A 305 -26.64 7.28 6.23
CA ALA A 305 -25.63 6.25 6.21
C ALA A 305 -25.45 5.67 4.79
N GLN A 306 -26.53 5.41 4.04
CA GLN A 306 -26.44 4.97 2.65
C GLN A 306 -25.77 6.02 1.75
N ARG A 307 -26.10 7.31 1.93
CA ARG A 307 -25.45 8.40 1.19
C ARG A 307 -23.96 8.52 1.54
N ALA A 308 -23.61 8.38 2.81
CA ALA A 308 -22.23 8.32 3.25
C ALA A 308 -21.45 7.18 2.57
N ALA A 309 -22.02 5.98 2.54
CA ALA A 309 -21.43 4.83 1.86
C ALA A 309 -21.19 5.07 0.37
N GLU A 310 -22.19 5.62 -0.31
CA GLU A 310 -22.10 5.93 -1.76
C GLU A 310 -20.96 6.93 -2.05
N LEU A 311 -20.92 8.04 -1.34
CA LEU A 311 -19.92 9.09 -1.51
C LEU A 311 -18.51 8.59 -1.16
N THR A 312 -18.39 7.81 -0.09
CA THR A 312 -17.11 7.24 0.33
C THR A 312 -16.60 6.23 -0.69
N ARG A 313 -17.47 5.35 -1.23
CA ARG A 313 -17.13 4.46 -2.33
C ARG A 313 -16.62 5.21 -3.56
N GLU A 314 -17.30 6.27 -3.98
CA GLU A 314 -16.86 7.09 -5.12
C GLU A 314 -15.47 7.68 -4.85
N ARG A 315 -15.20 8.15 -3.63
CA ARG A 315 -13.90 8.72 -3.25
C ARG A 315 -12.78 7.67 -3.26
N VAL A 316 -13.04 6.46 -2.78
CA VAL A 316 -12.07 5.36 -2.87
C VAL A 316 -11.57 5.19 -4.31
N TYR A 317 -12.47 5.16 -5.31
CA TYR A 317 -12.07 5.03 -6.70
C TYR A 317 -11.27 6.23 -7.23
N VAL A 318 -11.56 7.45 -6.77
CA VAL A 318 -10.76 8.63 -7.12
C VAL A 318 -9.35 8.53 -6.51
N LEU A 319 -9.23 8.11 -5.26
CA LEU A 319 -7.94 7.94 -4.60
C LEU A 319 -7.07 6.85 -5.24
N LEU A 320 -7.68 5.78 -5.76
CA LEU A 320 -6.96 4.71 -6.47
C LEU A 320 -6.25 5.21 -7.74
N GLU A 321 -6.71 6.30 -8.37
CA GLU A 321 -6.04 6.88 -9.54
C GLU A 321 -4.63 7.39 -9.23
N TYR A 322 -4.35 7.75 -7.97
CA TYR A 322 -3.02 8.18 -7.51
C TYR A 322 -2.02 7.01 -7.36
N LEU A 323 -2.51 5.76 -7.38
CA LEU A 323 -1.66 4.56 -7.31
C LEU A 323 -1.21 4.05 -8.69
N ALA A 324 -1.72 4.62 -9.78
CA ALA A 324 -1.49 4.19 -11.16
C ALA A 324 -0.13 4.59 -11.76
#